data_1a8aadefb57195be3eddcae7dc1a2b9c
#
_entry.id   1a8aadefb57195be3eddcae7dc1a2b9c
#
_cell.length_a   1.000
_cell.length_b   1.000
_cell.length_c   1.000
_cell.angle_alpha   90.00
_cell.angle_beta   90.00
_cell.angle_gamma   90.00
#
_symmetry.space_group_name_H-M   'P 1'
#
loop_
_entity.id
_entity.type
_entity.pdbx_description
1 polymer ?
#
loop_
_entity_poly.entity_id
_entity_poly.type
_entity_poly.pdbx_seq_one_letter_code
_entity_poly.pdbx_strand_id
1 'polypeptide(L)'
;GNTGAFFCTKAVDALNAMVKDCTAAGYSIHINLAYVPYSTQEYYYNNMTGKYTAAGDTQEEAERKTSKIIARAGQSDHQTGLGVDITDSYFTPYTNETLNQKALDWLDDHCAEYGFIQRYPAGKESITGYRQSYHFRYVGVEAAQYITSHFLCLEEFAALYK
;
A
#
# COMPACT_ATOMS: atom_id res chain seq x y z
N GLY A 1 -18.37 -7.67 6.65
CA GLY A 1 -18.89 -7.96 5.33
C GLY A 1 -17.73 -8.16 4.38
N ASN A 2 -17.76 -9.25 3.64
CA ASN A 2 -16.70 -9.62 2.71
C ASN A 2 -16.69 -8.58 1.57
N THR A 3 -15.71 -7.71 1.53
CA THR A 3 -15.61 -6.62 0.54
C THR A 3 -15.21 -7.10 -0.85
N GLY A 4 -15.18 -8.43 -1.10
CA GLY A 4 -14.79 -8.98 -2.40
C GLY A 4 -13.35 -8.65 -2.82
N ALA A 5 -12.49 -8.37 -1.86
CA ALA A 5 -11.10 -8.05 -2.11
C ALA A 5 -10.38 -9.28 -2.68
N PHE A 6 -10.10 -9.27 -3.98
CA PHE A 6 -9.25 -10.29 -4.60
C PHE A 6 -7.80 -10.00 -4.21
N PHE A 7 -7.13 -11.02 -3.68
CA PHE A 7 -5.74 -10.97 -3.28
C PHE A 7 -5.00 -12.20 -3.83
N CYS A 8 -3.70 -12.13 -4.01
CA CYS A 8 -2.92 -13.29 -4.43
C CYS A 8 -3.06 -14.42 -3.40
N THR A 9 -3.42 -15.61 -3.83
CA THR A 9 -3.69 -16.76 -2.94
C THR A 9 -2.52 -17.08 -2.00
N LYS A 10 -1.28 -16.87 -2.44
CA LYS A 10 -0.08 -17.09 -1.61
C LYS A 10 0.01 -16.14 -0.42
N ALA A 11 -0.64 -14.99 -0.50
CA ALA A 11 -0.58 -13.95 0.53
C ALA A 11 -1.84 -13.89 1.40
N VAL A 12 -2.94 -14.57 0.99
CA VAL A 12 -4.23 -14.47 1.69
C VAL A 12 -4.15 -14.99 3.12
N ASP A 13 -3.56 -16.15 3.33
CA ASP A 13 -3.47 -16.74 4.68
C ASP A 13 -2.58 -15.89 5.58
N ALA A 14 -1.46 -15.36 5.04
CA ALA A 14 -0.57 -14.45 5.73
C ALA A 14 -1.28 -13.14 6.13
N LEU A 15 -2.07 -12.55 5.21
CA LEU A 15 -2.85 -11.36 5.48
C LEU A 15 -3.90 -11.61 6.58
N ASN A 16 -4.63 -12.73 6.49
CA ASN A 16 -5.64 -13.08 7.46
C ASN A 16 -5.03 -13.30 8.86
N ALA A 17 -3.86 -13.94 8.94
CA ALA A 17 -3.14 -14.12 10.19
C ALA A 17 -2.71 -12.77 10.78
N MET A 18 -2.12 -11.89 9.98
CA MET A 18 -1.70 -10.55 10.40
C MET A 18 -2.88 -9.72 10.93
N VAL A 19 -4.00 -9.70 10.21
CA VAL A 19 -5.23 -8.98 10.64
C VAL A 19 -5.78 -9.54 11.94
N LYS A 20 -5.83 -10.88 12.08
CA LYS A 20 -6.30 -11.56 13.29
C LYS A 20 -5.44 -11.18 14.50
N ASP A 21 -4.12 -11.24 14.37
CA ASP A 21 -3.21 -11.02 15.47
C ASP A 21 -3.14 -9.53 15.85
N CYS A 22 -3.19 -8.61 14.88
CA CYS A 22 -3.36 -7.17 15.10
C CYS A 22 -4.66 -6.87 15.89
N THR A 23 -5.75 -7.52 15.49
CA THR A 23 -7.04 -7.38 16.20
C THR A 23 -6.97 -7.94 17.62
N ALA A 24 -6.31 -9.09 17.82
CA ALA A 24 -6.09 -9.67 19.14
C ALA A 24 -5.22 -8.79 20.04
N ALA A 25 -4.30 -8.02 19.45
CA ALA A 25 -3.50 -7.00 20.15
C ALA A 25 -4.32 -5.74 20.51
N GLY A 26 -5.59 -5.67 20.12
CA GLY A 26 -6.51 -4.60 20.49
C GLY A 26 -6.66 -3.48 19.46
N TYR A 27 -6.12 -3.66 18.24
CA TYR A 27 -6.20 -2.68 17.16
C TYR A 27 -7.28 -3.07 16.14
N SER A 28 -8.15 -2.12 15.80
CA SER A 28 -9.13 -2.30 14.72
C SER A 28 -8.51 -1.88 13.40
N ILE A 29 -8.34 -2.84 12.48
CA ILE A 29 -7.85 -2.56 11.12
C ILE A 29 -8.79 -3.18 10.09
N HIS A 30 -8.86 -2.54 8.93
CA HIS A 30 -9.71 -2.94 7.82
C HIS A 30 -8.90 -3.01 6.53
N ILE A 31 -9.13 -4.04 5.74
CA ILE A 31 -8.63 -4.12 4.36
C ILE A 31 -9.54 -3.24 3.51
N ASN A 32 -9.01 -2.12 3.05
CA ASN A 32 -9.77 -1.14 2.29
C ASN A 32 -9.65 -1.36 0.77
N LEU A 33 -8.46 -1.72 0.29
CA LEU A 33 -8.21 -2.03 -1.11
C LEU A 33 -7.19 -3.17 -1.20
N ALA A 34 -7.43 -4.12 -2.11
CA ALA A 34 -6.47 -5.19 -2.40
C ALA A 34 -6.25 -5.28 -3.92
N TYR A 35 -6.78 -6.29 -4.62
CA TYR A 35 -6.60 -6.40 -6.06
C TYR A 35 -7.41 -5.35 -6.83
N VAL A 36 -6.77 -4.68 -7.78
CA VAL A 36 -7.41 -3.72 -8.69
C VAL A 36 -7.12 -4.13 -10.15
N PRO A 37 -8.16 -4.41 -10.97
CA PRO A 37 -7.98 -4.67 -12.40
C PRO A 37 -7.37 -3.46 -13.12
N TYR A 38 -6.70 -3.71 -14.25
CA TYR A 38 -6.07 -2.67 -15.07
C TYR A 38 -7.04 -1.54 -15.42
N SER A 39 -8.23 -1.87 -15.94
CA SER A 39 -9.23 -0.87 -16.32
C SER A 39 -9.74 -0.02 -15.15
N THR A 40 -9.84 -0.61 -13.97
CA THR A 40 -10.24 0.12 -12.76
C THR A 40 -9.12 1.05 -12.28
N GLN A 41 -7.87 0.62 -12.34
CA GLN A 41 -6.71 1.46 -12.03
C GLN A 41 -6.61 2.65 -12.99
N GLU A 42 -6.81 2.41 -14.28
CA GLU A 42 -6.85 3.45 -15.31
C GLU A 42 -7.98 4.46 -15.05
N TYR A 43 -9.16 3.96 -14.71
CA TYR A 43 -10.29 4.82 -14.32
C TYR A 43 -9.96 5.69 -13.11
N TYR A 44 -9.37 5.14 -12.07
CA TYR A 44 -9.00 5.91 -10.88
C TYR A 44 -7.99 7.00 -11.19
N TYR A 45 -6.96 6.67 -11.97
CA TYR A 45 -5.94 7.62 -12.38
C TYR A 45 -6.53 8.76 -13.21
N ASN A 46 -7.29 8.43 -14.26
CA ASN A 46 -7.90 9.42 -15.16
C ASN A 46 -8.93 10.30 -14.44
N ASN A 47 -9.74 9.71 -13.54
CA ASN A 47 -10.71 10.46 -12.75
C ASN A 47 -10.04 11.49 -11.83
N MET A 48 -8.97 11.11 -11.14
CA MET A 48 -8.23 12.02 -10.27
C MET A 48 -7.53 13.12 -11.08
N THR A 49 -6.90 12.77 -12.20
CA THR A 49 -6.30 13.75 -13.12
C THR A 49 -7.35 14.75 -13.62
N GLY A 50 -8.53 14.24 -14.00
CA GLY A 50 -9.65 15.08 -14.43
C GLY A 50 -10.15 16.06 -13.36
N LYS A 51 -10.12 15.67 -12.08
CA LYS A 51 -10.45 16.59 -10.97
C LYS A 51 -9.45 17.73 -10.84
N TYR A 52 -8.17 17.47 -11.00
CA TYR A 52 -7.14 18.50 -10.95
C TYR A 52 -7.21 19.43 -12.15
N THR A 53 -7.42 18.92 -13.37
CA THR A 53 -7.60 19.78 -14.56
C THR A 53 -8.86 20.64 -14.46
N ALA A 54 -9.96 20.09 -13.94
CA ALA A 54 -11.19 20.85 -13.69
C ALA A 54 -11.01 21.94 -12.62
N ALA A 55 -10.03 21.78 -11.71
CA ALA A 55 -9.65 22.78 -10.72
C ALA A 55 -8.68 23.85 -11.26
N GLY A 56 -8.26 23.75 -12.54
CA GLY A 56 -7.44 24.74 -13.23
C GLY A 56 -5.98 24.36 -13.43
N ASP A 57 -5.57 23.16 -13.03
CA ASP A 57 -4.22 22.68 -13.30
C ASP A 57 -4.04 22.37 -14.81
N THR A 58 -2.83 22.56 -15.31
CA THR A 58 -2.44 22.02 -16.61
C THR A 58 -2.46 20.49 -16.58
N GLN A 59 -2.57 19.84 -17.75
CA GLN A 59 -2.56 18.38 -17.85
C GLN A 59 -1.31 17.77 -17.16
N GLU A 60 -0.14 18.37 -17.38
CA GLU A 60 1.13 17.91 -16.80
C GLU A 60 1.14 18.02 -15.27
N GLU A 61 0.68 19.15 -14.72
CA GLU A 61 0.56 19.36 -13.27
C GLU A 61 -0.45 18.40 -12.64
N ALA A 62 -1.60 18.21 -13.27
CA ALA A 62 -2.63 17.29 -12.83
C ALA A 62 -2.09 15.85 -12.78
N GLU A 63 -1.40 15.40 -13.81
CA GLU A 63 -0.77 14.07 -13.86
C GLU A 63 0.32 13.92 -12.78
N ARG A 64 1.16 14.93 -12.60
CA ARG A 64 2.19 14.94 -11.56
C ARG A 64 1.59 14.87 -10.15
N LYS A 65 0.50 15.59 -9.88
CA LYS A 65 -0.22 15.54 -8.60
C LYS A 65 -0.88 14.17 -8.40
N THR A 66 -1.55 13.67 -9.44
CA THR A 66 -2.21 12.35 -9.41
C THR A 66 -1.21 11.24 -9.10
N SER A 67 -0.07 11.22 -9.78
CA SER A 67 0.95 10.17 -9.64
C SER A 67 1.57 10.06 -8.24
N LYS A 68 1.38 11.08 -7.38
CA LYS A 68 1.78 11.03 -5.96
C LYS A 68 0.78 10.28 -5.07
N ILE A 69 -0.43 10.01 -5.58
CA ILE A 69 -1.53 9.42 -4.80
C ILE A 69 -1.97 8.10 -5.45
N ILE A 70 -2.08 8.09 -6.78
CA ILE A 70 -2.59 6.96 -7.56
C ILE A 70 -1.57 6.62 -8.64
N ALA A 71 -1.06 5.40 -8.64
CA ALA A 71 -0.17 4.92 -9.69
C ALA A 71 -0.92 4.78 -11.02
N ARG A 72 -0.21 4.98 -12.13
CA ARG A 72 -0.74 4.67 -13.47
C ARG A 72 -1.08 3.20 -13.59
N ALA A 73 -2.05 2.87 -14.43
CA ALA A 73 -2.32 1.49 -14.80
C ALA A 73 -1.06 0.82 -15.37
N GLY A 74 -0.76 -0.38 -14.92
CA GLY A 74 0.48 -1.11 -15.18
C GLY A 74 1.61 -0.83 -14.18
N GLN A 75 1.46 0.13 -13.26
CA GLN A 75 2.48 0.52 -12.28
C GLN A 75 2.02 0.35 -10.82
N SER A 76 0.79 -0.11 -10.60
CA SER A 76 0.24 -0.29 -9.26
C SER A 76 0.49 -1.70 -8.71
N ASP A 77 0.96 -1.80 -7.49
CA ASP A 77 1.10 -3.06 -6.76
C ASP A 77 -0.23 -3.79 -6.59
N HIS A 78 -1.35 -3.08 -6.52
CA HIS A 78 -2.68 -3.66 -6.45
C HIS A 78 -3.01 -4.54 -7.66
N GLN A 79 -2.44 -4.26 -8.83
CA GLN A 79 -2.64 -5.06 -10.03
C GLN A 79 -1.91 -6.41 -10.01
N THR A 80 -0.95 -6.57 -9.12
CA THR A 80 -0.25 -7.83 -8.90
C THR A 80 -1.00 -8.78 -7.95
N GLY A 81 -2.01 -8.26 -7.22
CA GLY A 81 -2.66 -8.96 -6.12
C GLY A 81 -1.75 -9.18 -4.91
N LEU A 82 -0.67 -8.39 -4.77
CA LEU A 82 0.28 -8.46 -3.65
C LEU A 82 0.31 -7.16 -2.83
N GLY A 83 -0.31 -6.08 -3.31
CA GLY A 83 -0.48 -4.83 -2.58
C GLY A 83 -1.81 -4.79 -1.83
N VAL A 84 -1.82 -4.20 -0.65
CA VAL A 84 -3.01 -4.03 0.18
C VAL A 84 -2.97 -2.69 0.91
N ASP A 85 -4.11 -2.00 0.92
CA ASP A 85 -4.30 -0.82 1.75
C ASP A 85 -5.04 -1.20 3.03
N ILE A 86 -4.43 -0.87 4.16
CA ILE A 86 -4.93 -1.13 5.50
C ILE A 86 -5.27 0.21 6.14
N THR A 87 -6.47 0.32 6.70
CA THR A 87 -6.98 1.52 7.37
C THR A 87 -7.64 1.14 8.68
N ASP A 88 -7.90 2.09 9.56
CA ASP A 88 -8.63 1.83 10.82
C ASP A 88 -10.15 1.99 10.69
N SER A 89 -10.62 2.51 9.55
CA SER A 89 -12.04 2.58 9.21
C SER A 89 -12.28 2.47 7.71
N TYR A 90 -13.46 2.04 7.30
CA TYR A 90 -13.84 2.01 5.90
C TYR A 90 -14.04 3.42 5.35
N PHE A 91 -13.65 3.64 4.10
CA PHE A 91 -13.94 4.87 3.32
C PHE A 91 -13.30 6.16 3.81
N THR A 92 -12.25 6.11 4.58
CA THR A 92 -11.44 7.30 4.88
C THR A 92 -10.66 7.75 3.67
N PRO A 93 -10.49 9.08 3.47
CA PRO A 93 -9.54 9.59 2.48
C PRO A 93 -8.14 9.05 2.77
N TYR A 94 -7.44 8.60 1.75
CA TYR A 94 -6.08 8.09 1.90
C TYR A 94 -5.11 9.24 2.24
N THR A 95 -4.78 9.33 3.51
CA THR A 95 -3.73 10.20 4.04
C THR A 95 -2.76 9.38 4.87
N ASN A 96 -1.61 9.94 5.24
CA ASN A 96 -0.68 9.24 6.12
C ASN A 96 -1.20 9.08 7.56
N GLU A 97 -2.31 9.72 7.91
CA GLU A 97 -3.02 9.62 9.17
C GLU A 97 -4.24 8.67 9.12
N THR A 98 -4.41 7.94 8.03
CA THR A 98 -5.55 7.02 7.83
C THR A 98 -5.53 5.84 8.83
N LEU A 99 -4.35 5.45 9.30
CA LEU A 99 -4.18 4.50 10.39
C LEU A 99 -3.91 5.25 11.70
N ASN A 100 -4.56 4.80 12.77
CA ASN A 100 -4.16 5.20 14.13
C ASN A 100 -2.68 4.86 14.35
N GLN A 101 -1.91 5.78 14.92
CA GLN A 101 -0.46 5.62 15.06
C GLN A 101 -0.08 4.32 15.79
N LYS A 102 -0.82 3.91 16.82
CA LYS A 102 -0.53 2.66 17.56
C LYS A 102 -0.78 1.40 16.71
N ALA A 103 -1.79 1.43 15.83
CA ALA A 103 -2.04 0.34 14.89
C ALA A 103 -0.94 0.29 13.82
N LEU A 104 -0.48 1.46 13.35
CA LEU A 104 0.63 1.56 12.43
C LEU A 104 1.93 1.07 13.07
N ASP A 105 2.23 1.48 14.30
CA ASP A 105 3.41 1.03 15.04
C ASP A 105 3.41 -0.51 15.19
N TRP A 106 2.25 -1.10 15.52
CA TRP A 106 2.12 -2.55 15.58
C TRP A 106 2.37 -3.21 14.21
N LEU A 107 1.81 -2.67 13.15
CA LEU A 107 2.02 -3.19 11.79
C LEU A 107 3.49 -3.06 11.35
N ASP A 108 4.13 -1.94 11.64
CA ASP A 108 5.55 -1.71 11.33
C ASP A 108 6.47 -2.69 12.07
N ASP A 109 6.14 -3.02 13.32
CA ASP A 109 6.91 -3.96 14.14
C ASP A 109 6.70 -5.42 13.71
N HIS A 110 5.51 -5.79 13.22
CA HIS A 110 5.12 -7.19 13.03
C HIS A 110 4.87 -7.61 11.59
N CYS A 111 4.62 -6.70 10.63
CA CYS A 111 4.20 -7.08 9.28
C CYS A 111 5.21 -8.00 8.57
N ALA A 112 6.51 -7.89 8.88
CA ALA A 112 7.55 -8.72 8.29
C ALA A 112 7.46 -10.21 8.72
N GLU A 113 6.88 -10.49 9.89
CA GLU A 113 6.64 -11.85 10.38
C GLU A 113 5.63 -12.60 9.48
N TYR A 114 4.73 -11.86 8.84
CA TYR A 114 3.72 -12.34 7.89
C TYR A 114 4.14 -12.20 6.43
N GLY A 115 5.36 -11.72 6.17
CA GLY A 115 5.88 -11.53 4.81
C GLY A 115 5.43 -10.24 4.14
N PHE A 116 4.96 -9.26 4.89
CA PHE A 116 4.61 -7.93 4.40
C PHE A 116 5.68 -6.90 4.74
N ILE A 117 5.75 -5.86 3.93
CA ILE A 117 6.53 -4.64 4.20
C ILE A 117 5.62 -3.43 4.04
N GLN A 118 5.90 -2.36 4.76
CA GLN A 118 5.39 -1.05 4.39
C GLN A 118 6.03 -0.66 3.04
N ARG A 119 5.20 -0.50 2.00
CA ARG A 119 5.70 -0.38 0.62
C ARG A 119 6.41 0.95 0.38
N TYR A 120 5.93 2.01 1.01
CA TYR A 120 6.41 3.38 0.86
C TYR A 120 6.75 3.97 2.23
N PRO A 121 7.84 3.46 2.88
CA PRO A 121 8.16 3.82 4.25
C PRO A 121 8.68 5.26 4.36
N ALA A 122 8.54 5.83 5.54
CA ALA A 122 9.09 7.14 5.86
C ALA A 122 10.63 7.15 5.70
N GLY A 123 11.17 8.27 5.19
CA GLY A 123 12.60 8.45 4.98
C GLY A 123 13.15 7.84 3.68
N LYS A 124 12.27 7.24 2.85
CA LYS A 124 12.63 6.67 1.54
C LYS A 124 12.00 7.40 0.35
N GLU A 125 11.38 8.55 0.58
CA GLU A 125 10.63 9.31 -0.43
C GLU A 125 11.48 9.73 -1.63
N SER A 126 12.80 9.90 -1.45
CA SER A 126 13.72 10.19 -2.55
C SER A 126 13.89 9.03 -3.54
N ILE A 127 13.58 7.80 -3.11
CA ILE A 127 13.68 6.57 -3.91
C ILE A 127 12.30 6.15 -4.39
N THR A 128 11.32 6.11 -3.45
CA THR A 128 9.96 5.63 -3.72
C THR A 128 9.07 6.69 -4.37
N GLY A 129 9.45 7.97 -4.31
CA GLY A 129 8.71 9.12 -4.85
C GLY A 129 7.69 9.72 -3.88
N TYR A 130 7.21 8.98 -2.91
CA TYR A 130 6.23 9.41 -1.90
C TYR A 130 6.18 8.47 -0.71
N ARG A 131 5.50 8.88 0.36
CA ARG A 131 5.17 8.06 1.53
C ARG A 131 3.70 7.68 1.51
N GLN A 132 3.38 6.43 1.85
CA GLN A 132 2.02 5.95 2.09
C GLN A 132 2.03 4.98 3.28
N SER A 133 1.63 5.44 4.46
CA SER A 133 1.66 4.66 5.70
C SER A 133 0.64 3.50 5.73
N TYR A 134 -0.36 3.54 4.86
CA TYR A 134 -1.44 2.57 4.79
C TYR A 134 -1.20 1.46 3.75
N HIS A 135 -0.20 1.60 2.87
CA HIS A 135 0.05 0.67 1.76
C HIS A 135 1.12 -0.35 2.12
N PHE A 136 0.70 -1.62 2.16
CA PHE A 136 1.58 -2.76 2.45
C PHE A 136 1.73 -3.66 1.23
N ARG A 137 2.91 -4.29 1.11
CA ARG A 137 3.23 -5.20 0.02
C ARG A 137 3.69 -6.56 0.57
N TYR A 138 3.08 -7.63 0.08
CA TYR A 138 3.58 -8.99 0.33
C TYR A 138 4.80 -9.29 -0.54
N VAL A 139 5.87 -9.73 0.08
CA VAL A 139 7.14 -10.10 -0.57
C VAL A 139 7.65 -11.48 -0.10
N GLY A 140 6.94 -12.13 0.84
CA GLY A 140 7.37 -13.35 1.53
C GLY A 140 8.20 -13.05 2.77
N VAL A 141 8.18 -13.99 3.73
CA VAL A 141 8.73 -13.77 5.08
C VAL A 141 10.23 -13.46 5.05
N GLU A 142 11.02 -14.25 4.34
CA GLU A 142 12.48 -14.06 4.29
C GLU A 142 12.87 -12.68 3.72
N ALA A 143 12.24 -12.29 2.60
CA ALA A 143 12.49 -10.98 1.99
C ALA A 143 11.99 -9.84 2.88
N ALA A 144 10.81 -9.98 3.51
CA ALA A 144 10.25 -8.96 4.39
C ALA A 144 11.16 -8.71 5.60
N GLN A 145 11.60 -9.77 6.26
CA GLN A 145 12.52 -9.68 7.41
C GLN A 145 13.86 -9.07 7.02
N TYR A 146 14.40 -9.44 5.85
CA TYR A 146 15.64 -8.84 5.36
C TYR A 146 15.49 -7.33 5.09
N ILE A 147 14.44 -6.95 4.35
CA ILE A 147 14.13 -5.55 4.02
C ILE A 147 13.98 -4.71 5.29
N THR A 148 13.18 -5.20 6.24
CA THR A 148 12.90 -4.48 7.49
C THR A 148 14.15 -4.36 8.37
N SER A 149 14.90 -5.46 8.58
CA SER A 149 16.09 -5.45 9.43
C SER A 149 17.24 -4.62 8.88
N HIS A 150 17.29 -4.38 7.56
CA HIS A 150 18.31 -3.53 6.92
C HIS A 150 17.79 -2.13 6.57
N PHE A 151 16.58 -1.76 7.01
CA PHE A 151 15.96 -0.46 6.74
C PHE A 151 15.89 -0.11 5.24
N LEU A 152 15.62 -1.10 4.39
CA LEU A 152 15.51 -0.93 2.95
C LEU A 152 14.06 -0.62 2.52
N CYS A 153 13.90 0.00 1.34
CA CYS A 153 12.66 -0.08 0.58
C CYS A 153 12.74 -1.19 -0.47
N LEU A 154 11.64 -1.50 -1.14
CA LEU A 154 11.59 -2.59 -2.12
C LEU A 154 12.54 -2.35 -3.30
N GLU A 155 12.72 -1.11 -3.73
CA GLU A 155 13.62 -0.72 -4.81
C GLU A 155 15.10 -1.00 -4.47
N GLU A 156 15.51 -0.67 -3.25
CA GLU A 156 16.86 -0.94 -2.75
C GLU A 156 17.11 -2.45 -2.67
N PHE A 157 16.15 -3.19 -2.12
CA PHE A 157 16.23 -4.65 -2.06
C PHE A 157 16.33 -5.28 -3.45
N ALA A 158 15.48 -4.86 -4.40
CA ALA A 158 15.52 -5.36 -5.77
C ALA A 158 16.84 -5.05 -6.50
N ALA A 159 17.52 -3.96 -6.13
CA ALA A 159 18.82 -3.60 -6.72
C ALA A 159 19.95 -4.55 -6.29
N LEU A 160 19.80 -5.31 -5.19
CA LEU A 160 20.80 -6.31 -4.77
C LEU A 160 20.87 -7.53 -5.71
N TYR A 161 19.87 -7.72 -6.56
CA TYR A 161 19.75 -8.87 -7.46
C TYR A 161 19.89 -8.50 -8.95
N LYS A 162 20.35 -7.29 -9.23
CA LYS A 162 20.73 -6.83 -10.57
C LYS A 162 22.23 -6.96 -10.78
#